data_b245b3c438ecb34a2679fa48cc640d0c
#
_entry.id   b245b3c438ecb34a2679fa48cc640d0c
#
_cell.length_a   1.000
_cell.length_b   1.000
_cell.length_c   1.000
_cell.angle_alpha   90.00
_cell.angle_beta   90.00
_cell.angle_gamma   90.00
#
_symmetry.space_group_name_H-M   'P 1'
#
loop_
_entity.id
_entity.type
_entity.pdbx_description
1 polymer ?
#
loop_
_entity_poly.entity_id
_entity_poly.type
_entity_poly.pdbx_seq_one_letter_code
_entity_poly.pdbx_strand_id
1 'polypeptide(L)'
;MIILKKGVEEKCIYRVIKTISKDKNEISNNSIFNLEVWNTFKEDIIKFENIGIFVDSDQNFDPSFEDLESLKIIQINFLTFKDGRPFSLAKNLRKKKSFKNQIRASGHILPDQHSFLLRCGFDSVEIEKDKKDLWLKVLEMESEEKYQPF
;
A
#
# COMPACT_ATOMS: atom_id res chain seq x y z
N MET A 1 -14.47 -0.92 2.65
CA MET A 1 -13.28 -0.25 2.09
C MET A 1 -13.21 -0.40 0.59
N ILE A 2 -12.81 0.63 -0.10
CA ILE A 2 -12.58 0.60 -1.55
C ILE A 2 -11.16 1.03 -1.87
N ILE A 3 -10.71 0.68 -3.07
CA ILE A 3 -9.38 1.05 -3.56
C ILE A 3 -9.55 2.09 -4.68
N LEU A 4 -8.82 3.19 -4.57
CA LEU A 4 -8.68 4.15 -5.67
C LEU A 4 -7.24 4.10 -6.20
N LYS A 5 -7.12 3.88 -7.50
CA LYS A 5 -5.84 3.91 -8.19
C LYS A 5 -5.91 4.99 -9.27
N LYS A 6 -5.13 6.06 -9.08
CA LYS A 6 -5.13 7.23 -9.98
C LYS A 6 -6.55 7.79 -10.20
N GLY A 7 -7.34 7.83 -9.13
CA GLY A 7 -8.71 8.36 -9.18
C GLY A 7 -9.76 7.40 -9.70
N VAL A 8 -9.40 6.17 -10.02
CA VAL A 8 -10.33 5.14 -10.50
C VAL A 8 -10.55 4.08 -9.43
N GLU A 9 -11.81 3.78 -9.14
CA GLU A 9 -12.14 2.72 -8.19
C GLU A 9 -11.79 1.36 -8.78
N GLU A 10 -11.05 0.57 -8.01
CA GLU A 10 -10.71 -0.80 -8.36
C GLU A 10 -11.26 -1.76 -7.31
N LYS A 11 -11.60 -2.97 -7.75
CA LYS A 11 -11.99 -4.04 -6.83
C LYS A 11 -10.75 -4.54 -6.09
N CYS A 12 -10.84 -4.63 -4.75
CA CYS A 12 -9.77 -5.24 -3.97
C CYS A 12 -9.79 -6.75 -4.15
N ILE A 13 -8.71 -7.30 -4.71
CA ILE A 13 -8.57 -8.74 -4.93
C ILE A 13 -7.80 -9.43 -3.80
N TYR A 14 -7.22 -8.65 -2.89
CA TYR A 14 -6.38 -9.18 -1.82
C TYR A 14 -7.15 -9.43 -0.55
N ARG A 15 -6.79 -10.51 0.14
CA ARG A 15 -7.21 -10.77 1.52
C ARG A 15 -6.06 -10.40 2.45
N VAL A 16 -6.36 -9.71 3.53
CA VAL A 16 -5.35 -9.35 4.54
C VAL A 16 -5.29 -10.45 5.60
N ILE A 17 -4.13 -11.04 5.76
CA ILE A 17 -3.90 -12.17 6.67
C ILE A 17 -3.03 -11.69 7.84
N LYS A 18 -3.60 -11.72 9.03
CA LYS A 18 -2.93 -11.25 10.26
C LYS A 18 -2.39 -12.37 11.14
N THR A 19 -2.92 -13.59 10.98
CA THR A 19 -2.51 -14.75 11.78
C THR A 19 -2.49 -16.00 10.92
N ILE A 20 -1.60 -16.93 11.25
CA ILE A 20 -1.47 -18.21 10.55
C ILE A 20 -1.67 -19.33 11.56
N SER A 21 -2.55 -20.29 11.25
CA SER A 21 -2.77 -21.50 12.03
C SER A 21 -1.62 -22.50 11.86
N LYS A 22 -1.61 -23.53 12.70
CA LYS A 22 -0.60 -24.60 12.60
C LYS A 22 -0.62 -25.31 11.25
N ASP A 23 -1.80 -25.42 10.64
CA ASP A 23 -1.96 -26.08 9.34
C ASP A 23 -1.58 -25.18 8.16
N LYS A 24 -1.29 -23.89 8.42
CA LYS A 24 -0.91 -22.89 7.40
C LYS A 24 -1.93 -22.75 6.28
N ASN A 25 -3.21 -23.01 6.57
CA ASN A 25 -4.28 -22.95 5.56
C ASN A 25 -4.58 -21.54 5.08
N GLU A 26 -4.22 -20.52 5.87
CA GLU A 26 -4.43 -19.11 5.51
C GLU A 26 -3.46 -18.63 4.45
N ILE A 27 -2.33 -19.32 4.28
CA ILE A 27 -1.36 -18.96 3.25
C ILE A 27 -1.94 -19.36 1.90
N SER A 28 -2.17 -18.37 1.04
CA SER A 28 -2.85 -18.55 -0.23
C SER A 28 -2.47 -17.45 -1.22
N ASN A 29 -2.83 -17.65 -2.48
CA ASN A 29 -2.66 -16.62 -3.50
C ASN A 29 -3.53 -15.40 -3.20
N ASN A 30 -3.20 -14.26 -3.78
CA ASN A 30 -3.97 -13.01 -3.66
C ASN A 30 -4.15 -12.57 -2.20
N SER A 31 -3.07 -12.62 -1.43
CA SER A 31 -3.09 -12.29 -0.01
C SER A 31 -2.02 -11.28 0.35
N ILE A 32 -2.37 -10.42 1.31
CA ILE A 32 -1.44 -9.47 1.91
C ILE A 32 -1.25 -9.91 3.37
N PHE A 33 0.00 -10.17 3.74
CA PHE A 33 0.35 -10.66 5.07
C PHE A 33 0.94 -9.53 5.90
N ASN A 34 0.59 -9.46 7.20
CA ASN A 34 1.23 -8.48 8.04
C ASN A 34 2.73 -8.81 8.21
N LEU A 35 3.51 -7.84 8.65
CA LEU A 35 4.96 -7.98 8.71
C LEU A 35 5.42 -9.14 9.61
N GLU A 36 4.75 -9.35 10.72
CA GLU A 36 5.09 -10.45 11.65
C GLU A 36 4.88 -11.81 11.01
N VAL A 37 3.76 -11.99 10.30
CA VAL A 37 3.46 -13.23 9.57
C VAL A 37 4.49 -13.44 8.46
N TRP A 38 4.80 -12.39 7.70
CA TRP A 38 5.82 -12.46 6.66
C TRP A 38 7.18 -12.90 7.22
N ASN A 39 7.63 -12.28 8.29
CA ASN A 39 8.92 -12.61 8.90
C ASN A 39 8.99 -14.06 9.40
N THR A 40 7.87 -14.58 9.89
CA THR A 40 7.80 -15.95 10.45
C THR A 40 7.64 -17.01 9.36
N PHE A 41 6.82 -16.75 8.33
CA PHE A 41 6.41 -17.74 7.34
C PHE A 41 6.87 -17.43 5.92
N LYS A 42 7.88 -16.58 5.77
CA LYS A 42 8.38 -16.14 4.45
C LYS A 42 8.58 -17.28 3.46
N GLU A 43 9.26 -18.34 3.88
CA GLU A 43 9.58 -19.47 2.99
C GLU A 43 8.35 -20.17 2.44
N ASP A 44 7.29 -20.23 3.24
CA ASP A 44 6.01 -20.80 2.80
C ASP A 44 5.24 -19.83 1.92
N ILE A 45 5.26 -18.53 2.27
CA ILE A 45 4.51 -17.49 1.57
C ILE A 45 5.02 -17.28 0.14
N ILE A 46 6.33 -17.28 -0.08
CA ILE A 46 6.92 -17.00 -1.38
C ILE A 46 6.59 -18.03 -2.46
N LYS A 47 6.05 -19.19 -2.05
CA LYS A 47 5.60 -20.24 -2.99
C LYS A 47 4.27 -19.90 -3.64
N PHE A 48 3.55 -18.92 -3.11
CA PHE A 48 2.24 -18.51 -3.62
C PHE A 48 2.37 -17.32 -4.56
N GLU A 49 1.36 -17.13 -5.40
CA GLU A 49 1.32 -16.06 -6.38
C GLU A 49 0.54 -14.84 -5.87
N ASN A 50 0.93 -13.67 -6.35
CA ASN A 50 0.25 -12.41 -6.08
C ASN A 50 0.14 -12.14 -4.58
N ILE A 51 1.28 -12.11 -3.93
CA ILE A 51 1.39 -11.90 -2.49
C ILE A 51 1.91 -10.50 -2.19
N GLY A 52 1.60 -10.00 -1.00
CA GLY A 52 2.05 -8.71 -0.54
C GLY A 52 2.24 -8.66 0.96
N ILE A 53 2.70 -7.51 1.44
CA ILE A 53 2.96 -7.25 2.85
C ILE A 53 2.19 -6.02 3.29
N PHE A 54 1.66 -6.09 4.52
CA PHE A 54 1.03 -4.96 5.21
C PHE A 54 1.98 -4.48 6.31
N VAL A 55 2.39 -3.22 6.22
CA VAL A 55 3.35 -2.61 7.15
C VAL A 55 2.70 -1.43 7.84
N ASP A 56 2.68 -1.42 9.17
CA ASP A 56 2.29 -0.24 9.94
C ASP A 56 3.43 0.78 9.96
N SER A 57 3.10 2.05 10.05
CA SER A 57 4.07 3.15 9.98
C SER A 57 5.13 3.12 11.08
N ASP A 58 4.87 2.45 12.20
CA ASP A 58 5.82 2.32 13.31
C ASP A 58 6.71 1.07 13.22
N GLN A 59 6.52 0.23 12.20
CA GLN A 59 7.30 -0.97 12.00
C GLN A 59 8.53 -0.70 11.14
N ASN A 60 9.63 -1.39 11.46
CA ASN A 60 10.85 -1.33 10.66
C ASN A 60 10.79 -2.38 9.57
N PHE A 61 10.72 -1.95 8.32
CA PHE A 61 10.68 -2.82 7.16
C PHE A 61 11.85 -2.50 6.23
N ASP A 62 12.85 -3.37 6.24
CA ASP A 62 14.03 -3.25 5.39
C ASP A 62 14.23 -4.54 4.56
N PRO A 63 13.45 -4.71 3.50
CA PRO A 63 13.47 -5.95 2.71
C PRO A 63 14.72 -6.07 1.85
N SER A 64 15.13 -7.30 1.59
CA SER A 64 16.16 -7.60 0.61
C SER A 64 15.61 -7.48 -0.82
N PHE A 65 16.49 -7.44 -1.82
CA PHE A 65 16.05 -7.46 -3.22
C PHE A 65 15.31 -8.74 -3.57
N GLU A 66 15.71 -9.88 -3.01
CA GLU A 66 15.02 -11.16 -3.21
C GLU A 66 13.60 -11.10 -2.66
N ASP A 67 13.42 -10.53 -1.46
CA ASP A 67 12.10 -10.35 -0.87
C ASP A 67 11.21 -9.52 -1.80
N LEU A 68 11.74 -8.41 -2.31
CA LEU A 68 10.97 -7.51 -3.16
C LEU A 68 10.58 -8.14 -4.51
N GLU A 69 11.40 -9.02 -5.05
CA GLU A 69 11.06 -9.74 -6.28
C GLU A 69 9.82 -10.63 -6.10
N SER A 70 9.60 -11.13 -4.89
CA SER A 70 8.46 -11.99 -4.59
C SER A 70 7.17 -11.22 -4.35
N LEU A 71 7.24 -9.92 -4.09
CA LEU A 71 6.10 -9.11 -3.68
C LEU A 71 5.46 -8.36 -4.84
N LYS A 72 4.14 -8.44 -4.94
CA LYS A 72 3.36 -7.69 -5.94
C LYS A 72 2.77 -6.41 -5.39
N ILE A 73 2.63 -6.32 -4.07
CA ILE A 73 2.08 -5.15 -3.41
C ILE A 73 2.68 -4.99 -2.01
N ILE A 74 2.92 -3.75 -1.64
CA ILE A 74 3.27 -3.38 -0.28
C ILE A 74 2.24 -2.34 0.15
N GLN A 75 1.45 -2.67 1.16
CA GLN A 75 0.47 -1.75 1.74
C GLN A 75 1.06 -1.15 3.00
N ILE A 76 1.16 0.17 3.02
CA ILE A 76 1.72 0.92 4.14
C ILE A 76 0.60 1.65 4.85
N ASN A 77 0.40 1.34 6.12
CA ASN A 77 -0.70 1.85 6.93
C ASN A 77 -0.25 3.04 7.77
N PHE A 78 -0.94 4.16 7.61
CA PHE A 78 -0.69 5.38 8.38
C PHE A 78 -1.42 5.28 9.72
N LEU A 79 -0.69 5.19 10.81
CA LEU A 79 -1.28 5.08 12.15
C LEU A 79 -1.87 6.40 12.63
N THR A 80 -1.38 7.53 12.13
CA THR A 80 -1.92 8.86 12.41
C THR A 80 -1.85 9.74 11.16
N PHE A 81 -2.66 10.81 11.12
CA PHE A 81 -2.65 11.78 10.01
C PHE A 81 -1.33 12.55 9.86
N LYS A 82 -0.58 12.68 10.94
CA LYS A 82 0.67 13.47 10.98
C LYS A 82 1.93 12.63 10.77
N ASP A 83 1.77 11.34 10.53
CA ASP A 83 2.90 10.42 10.43
C ASP A 83 3.59 10.57 9.07
N GLY A 84 4.84 11.02 9.08
CA GLY A 84 5.65 11.17 7.87
C GLY A 84 6.45 9.94 7.48
N ARG A 85 6.53 8.94 8.35
CA ARG A 85 7.36 7.74 8.13
C ARG A 85 6.95 6.94 6.89
N PRO A 86 5.65 6.76 6.57
CA PRO A 86 5.25 6.05 5.36
C PRO A 86 5.75 6.69 4.06
N PHE A 87 5.82 8.01 4.01
CA PHE A 87 6.35 8.71 2.83
C PHE A 87 7.82 8.39 2.61
N SER A 88 8.62 8.39 3.69
CA SER A 88 10.03 8.05 3.63
C SER A 88 10.24 6.59 3.24
N LEU A 89 9.41 5.68 3.77
CA LEU A 89 9.48 4.27 3.42
C LEU A 89 9.20 4.05 1.94
N ALA A 90 8.14 4.66 1.40
CA ALA A 90 7.79 4.54 -0.01
C ALA A 90 8.92 5.06 -0.91
N LYS A 91 9.48 6.22 -0.59
CA LYS A 91 10.62 6.78 -1.33
C LYS A 91 11.83 5.84 -1.30
N ASN A 92 12.13 5.26 -0.14
CA ASN A 92 13.23 4.33 0.01
C ASN A 92 13.03 3.08 -0.84
N LEU A 93 11.82 2.51 -0.81
CA LEU A 93 11.48 1.34 -1.62
C LEU A 93 11.66 1.62 -3.11
N ARG A 94 11.25 2.81 -3.58
CA ARG A 94 11.36 3.18 -4.98
C ARG A 94 12.79 3.48 -5.41
N LYS A 95 13.49 4.33 -4.65
CA LYS A 95 14.80 4.87 -5.06
C LYS A 95 15.96 3.96 -4.69
N LYS A 96 16.01 3.48 -3.45
CA LYS A 96 17.12 2.65 -2.98
C LYS A 96 16.95 1.18 -3.28
N LYS A 97 15.74 0.67 -3.16
CA LYS A 97 15.42 -0.74 -3.33
C LYS A 97 14.93 -1.10 -4.72
N SER A 98 14.63 -0.10 -5.55
CA SER A 98 14.15 -0.28 -6.93
C SER A 98 12.88 -1.12 -7.04
N PHE A 99 12.01 -1.06 -6.03
CA PHE A 99 10.74 -1.76 -6.05
C PHE A 99 9.80 -1.13 -7.09
N LYS A 100 9.32 -1.93 -8.04
CA LYS A 100 8.52 -1.44 -9.18
C LYS A 100 7.06 -1.84 -9.12
N ASN A 101 6.69 -2.72 -8.20
CA ASN A 101 5.30 -3.16 -8.06
C ASN A 101 4.49 -2.19 -7.19
N GLN A 102 3.24 -2.53 -6.91
CA GLN A 102 2.29 -1.61 -6.30
C GLN A 102 2.63 -1.26 -4.85
N ILE A 103 2.55 0.02 -4.52
CA ILE A 103 2.58 0.50 -3.14
C ILE A 103 1.23 1.17 -2.86
N ARG A 104 0.55 0.71 -1.82
CA ARG A 104 -0.78 1.18 -1.43
C ARG A 104 -0.73 1.86 -0.07
N ALA A 105 -1.40 3.01 0.04
CA ALA A 105 -1.56 3.71 1.31
C ALA A 105 -2.90 3.38 1.94
N SER A 106 -2.94 3.22 3.26
CA SER A 106 -4.16 2.99 4.02
C SER A 106 -4.10 3.67 5.38
N GLY A 107 -5.22 3.65 6.12
CA GLY A 107 -5.29 4.21 7.45
C GLY A 107 -5.63 5.69 7.46
N HIS A 108 -4.91 6.46 8.25
CA HIS A 108 -5.17 7.88 8.44
C HIS A 108 -4.55 8.72 7.33
N ILE A 109 -5.21 8.73 6.17
CA ILE A 109 -4.81 9.50 4.99
C ILE A 109 -5.92 10.46 4.58
N LEU A 110 -5.53 11.61 4.03
CA LEU A 110 -6.45 12.67 3.62
C LEU A 110 -6.38 12.89 2.10
N PRO A 111 -7.51 13.27 1.47
CA PRO A 111 -7.54 13.48 0.01
C PRO A 111 -6.54 14.52 -0.49
N ASP A 112 -6.31 15.59 0.27
CA ASP A 112 -5.36 16.64 -0.11
C ASP A 112 -3.90 16.19 -0.08
N GLN A 113 -3.61 15.02 0.49
CA GLN A 113 -2.28 14.41 0.47
C GLN A 113 -2.03 13.58 -0.80
N HIS A 114 -3.04 13.39 -1.65
CA HIS A 114 -2.96 12.46 -2.78
C HIS A 114 -1.80 12.76 -3.73
N SER A 115 -1.62 14.01 -4.15
CA SER A 115 -0.52 14.35 -5.06
C SER A 115 0.84 14.10 -4.43
N PHE A 116 0.98 14.34 -3.13
CA PHE A 116 2.20 14.03 -2.40
C PHE A 116 2.44 12.53 -2.28
N LEU A 117 1.38 11.75 -2.03
CA LEU A 117 1.46 10.28 -2.03
C LEU A 117 2.00 9.77 -3.36
N LEU A 118 1.45 10.25 -4.47
CA LEU A 118 1.91 9.86 -5.81
C LEU A 118 3.39 10.20 -6.03
N ARG A 119 3.81 11.40 -5.62
CA ARG A 119 5.22 11.81 -5.75
C ARG A 119 6.17 10.96 -4.93
N CYS A 120 5.71 10.42 -3.81
CA CYS A 120 6.51 9.54 -2.96
C CYS A 120 6.57 8.10 -3.46
N GLY A 121 5.73 7.75 -4.44
CA GLY A 121 5.75 6.43 -5.05
C GLY A 121 4.54 5.54 -4.77
N PHE A 122 3.51 6.05 -4.07
CA PHE A 122 2.27 5.31 -3.89
C PHE A 122 1.47 5.27 -5.18
N ASP A 123 0.88 4.12 -5.48
CA ASP A 123 0.05 3.91 -6.67
C ASP A 123 -1.44 3.95 -6.37
N SER A 124 -1.83 3.55 -5.17
CA SER A 124 -3.23 3.43 -4.80
C SER A 124 -3.46 3.78 -3.34
N VAL A 125 -4.73 4.02 -3.00
CA VAL A 125 -5.16 4.29 -1.63
C VAL A 125 -6.35 3.41 -1.29
N GLU A 126 -6.39 2.91 -0.06
CA GLU A 126 -7.55 2.23 0.50
C GLU A 126 -8.30 3.21 1.39
N ILE A 127 -9.55 3.46 1.07
CA ILE A 127 -10.38 4.44 1.78
C ILE A 127 -11.72 3.85 2.15
N GLU A 128 -12.42 4.49 3.09
CA GLU A 128 -13.78 4.13 3.39
C GLU A 128 -14.69 4.52 2.22
N LYS A 129 -15.67 3.69 1.93
CA LYS A 129 -16.57 3.87 0.79
C LYS A 129 -17.30 5.22 0.82
N ASP A 130 -17.69 5.69 2.00
CA ASP A 130 -18.36 6.97 2.19
C ASP A 130 -17.47 8.19 1.94
N LYS A 131 -16.16 8.00 1.84
CA LYS A 131 -15.19 9.05 1.54
C LYS A 131 -14.88 9.18 0.05
N LYS A 132 -15.36 8.28 -0.78
CA LYS A 132 -15.06 8.25 -2.21
C LYS A 132 -15.34 9.58 -2.90
N ASP A 133 -16.52 10.14 -2.68
CA ASP A 133 -16.92 11.39 -3.35
C ASP A 133 -16.02 12.55 -2.97
N LEU A 134 -15.62 12.62 -1.69
CA LEU A 134 -14.68 13.65 -1.24
C LEU A 134 -13.32 13.51 -1.90
N TRP A 135 -12.80 12.29 -1.99
CA TRP A 135 -11.52 12.04 -2.66
C TRP A 135 -11.57 12.41 -4.14
N LEU A 136 -12.61 12.01 -4.85
CA LEU A 136 -12.76 12.31 -6.28
C LEU A 136 -12.89 13.81 -6.51
N LYS A 137 -13.60 14.53 -5.66
CA LYS A 137 -13.75 15.98 -5.74
C LYS A 137 -12.41 16.70 -5.57
N VAL A 138 -11.61 16.30 -4.60
CA VAL A 138 -10.29 16.89 -4.37
C VAL A 138 -9.35 16.59 -5.54
N LEU A 139 -9.36 15.36 -6.05
CA LEU A 139 -8.57 14.98 -7.22
C LEU A 139 -8.93 15.79 -8.46
N GLU A 140 -10.20 16.06 -8.67
CA GLU A 140 -10.67 16.90 -9.76
C GLU A 140 -10.16 18.33 -9.63
N MET A 141 -10.22 18.90 -8.43
CA MET A 141 -9.70 20.23 -8.15
C MET A 141 -8.19 20.33 -8.39
N GLU A 142 -7.43 19.35 -7.94
CA GLU A 142 -5.97 19.28 -8.19
C GLU A 142 -5.65 19.21 -9.69
N SER A 143 -6.43 18.43 -10.43
CA SER A 143 -6.28 18.31 -11.87
C SER A 143 -6.52 19.65 -12.58
N GLU A 144 -7.53 20.41 -12.18
CA GLU A 144 -7.84 21.74 -12.73
C GLU A 144 -6.72 22.73 -12.45
N GLU A 145 -6.19 22.77 -11.23
CA GLU A 145 -5.06 23.63 -10.88
C GLU A 145 -3.83 23.33 -11.72
N LYS A 146 -3.61 22.08 -12.03
CA LYS A 146 -2.46 21.61 -12.81
C LYS A 146 -2.47 22.12 -14.24
N TYR A 147 -3.66 22.37 -14.79
CA TYR A 147 -3.83 22.79 -16.17
C TYR A 147 -4.12 24.29 -16.33
N GLN A 148 -4.15 25.06 -15.24
CA GLN A 148 -4.36 26.50 -15.31
C GLN A 148 -3.08 27.18 -15.79
N PRO A 149 -3.14 27.96 -16.89
CA PRO A 149 -2.00 28.77 -17.32
C PRO A 149 -1.80 29.95 -16.37
N PHE A 150 -0.58 30.26 -16.07
CA PHE A 150 -0.21 31.40 -15.23
C PHE A 150 0.17 32.60 -16.07
#